data_39778c7f2da339c030a287b3603c555d
#
_entry.id   39778c7f2da339c030a287b3603c555d
#
_cell.length_a   1.000
_cell.length_b   1.000
_cell.length_c   1.000
_cell.angle_alpha   90.00
_cell.angle_beta   90.00
_cell.angle_gamma   90.00
#
_symmetry.space_group_name_H-M   'P 1'
#
loop_
_entity.id
_entity.type
_entity.pdbx_description
1 polymer ?
#
loop_
_entity_poly.entity_id
_entity_poly.type
_entity_poly.pdbx_seq_one_letter_code
_entity_poly.pdbx_strand_id
1 'polypeptide(L)'
;METGDGIDEETLNRLPSGITLSWGIVKQPRRGPKGELSVKKIVDAAIVIADRDGLAAVSMSRVAQSLGFTTMSLYRYITSKEDLLVLMQDAVCDIPIPPEVAGKTWREEMREYVWACVDVFRKHPWYGDIPITSVPLTPGNLQVIDWMLRIMRDFPLNDFEKMSFLLLVSSYSRACGLIARDMDRAIREGASPETFSGVGYSSALKQLVKPDRFPYLHPILMSGAYTDEADNPIGDDLDFGLERILDGIEHYLQQKISGQG
;
A
#
# COMPACT_ATOMS: atom_id res chain seq x y z
N MET A 1 -20.26 18.38 23.16
CA MET A 1 -19.44 17.56 22.23
C MET A 1 -20.35 16.42 21.80
N GLU A 2 -21.00 16.63 20.69
CA GLU A 2 -21.99 15.75 20.11
C GLU A 2 -21.38 14.46 19.67
N THR A 3 -21.88 13.38 20.20
CA THR A 3 -21.58 12.01 19.77
C THR A 3 -22.25 11.81 18.42
N GLY A 4 -21.48 11.31 17.42
CA GLY A 4 -21.84 11.07 16.04
C GLY A 4 -23.32 10.80 15.78
N ASP A 5 -23.97 11.80 15.28
CA ASP A 5 -25.35 11.75 14.80
C ASP A 5 -25.39 10.87 13.52
N GLY A 6 -26.16 9.79 13.56
CA GLY A 6 -26.78 9.27 12.36
C GLY A 6 -26.58 7.82 11.97
N ILE A 7 -25.67 7.06 12.57
CA ILE A 7 -25.57 5.62 12.23
C ILE A 7 -26.49 4.84 13.19
N ASP A 8 -27.51 4.17 12.63
CA ASP A 8 -28.40 3.35 13.44
C ASP A 8 -27.70 2.08 13.97
N GLU A 9 -28.20 1.55 15.09
CA GLU A 9 -27.58 0.41 15.79
C GLU A 9 -27.58 -0.87 14.93
N GLU A 10 -28.56 -1.04 14.03
CA GLU A 10 -28.64 -2.18 13.12
C GLU A 10 -27.49 -2.13 12.10
N THR A 11 -27.22 -0.95 11.54
CA THR A 11 -26.09 -0.74 10.61
C THR A 11 -24.75 -0.97 11.29
N LEU A 12 -24.56 -0.48 12.53
CA LEU A 12 -23.34 -0.70 13.29
C LEU A 12 -23.09 -2.18 13.58
N ASN A 13 -24.14 -2.94 13.91
CA ASN A 13 -24.03 -4.36 14.21
C ASN A 13 -23.66 -5.23 12.99
N ARG A 14 -23.77 -4.70 11.77
CA ARG A 14 -23.35 -5.37 10.53
C ARG A 14 -21.87 -5.17 10.22
N LEU A 15 -21.22 -4.18 10.83
CA LEU A 15 -19.81 -3.90 10.60
C LEU A 15 -18.93 -4.81 11.49
N PRO A 16 -17.81 -5.32 10.96
CA PRO A 16 -16.80 -6.01 11.78
C PRO A 16 -16.32 -5.10 12.92
N SER A 17 -16.03 -5.69 14.09
CA SER A 17 -15.64 -4.93 15.28
C SER A 17 -14.34 -4.13 15.07
N GLY A 18 -13.39 -4.63 14.27
CA GLY A 18 -12.18 -3.88 13.89
C GLY A 18 -12.50 -2.57 13.15
N ILE A 19 -13.53 -2.57 12.29
CA ILE A 19 -13.98 -1.35 11.59
C ILE A 19 -14.60 -0.36 12.57
N THR A 20 -15.52 -0.78 13.42
CA THR A 20 -16.14 0.13 14.41
C THR A 20 -15.13 0.69 15.40
N LEU A 21 -14.08 -0.09 15.73
CA LEU A 21 -12.96 0.37 16.56
C LEU A 21 -12.08 1.40 15.84
N SER A 22 -11.79 1.22 14.55
CA SER A 22 -10.98 2.19 13.77
C SER A 22 -11.68 3.55 13.66
N TRP A 23 -13.01 3.56 13.56
CA TRP A 23 -13.81 4.79 13.58
C TRP A 23 -14.02 5.38 14.97
N GLY A 24 -13.53 4.74 16.03
CA GLY A 24 -13.73 5.22 17.40
C GLY A 24 -15.21 5.20 17.89
N ILE A 25 -16.07 4.45 17.20
CA ILE A 25 -17.52 4.38 17.48
C ILE A 25 -17.77 3.60 18.77
N VAL A 26 -16.99 2.56 19.04
CA VAL A 26 -17.12 1.74 20.26
C VAL A 26 -16.42 2.44 21.42
N LYS A 27 -17.16 2.69 22.50
CA LYS A 27 -16.59 3.26 23.73
C LYS A 27 -15.59 2.28 24.33
N GLN A 28 -14.31 2.68 24.36
CA GLN A 28 -13.25 1.89 25.02
C GLN A 28 -13.54 1.76 26.53
N PRO A 29 -13.16 0.63 27.17
CA PRO A 29 -13.33 0.45 28.59
C PRO A 29 -12.64 1.56 29.38
N ARG A 30 -13.41 2.31 30.16
CA ARG A 30 -12.91 3.46 30.97
C ARG A 30 -12.29 3.05 32.32
N ARG A 31 -12.11 1.76 32.62
CA ARG A 31 -11.66 1.28 33.94
C ARG A 31 -10.28 0.64 33.87
N GLY A 32 -9.32 1.37 34.39
CA GLY A 32 -7.92 1.02 34.66
C GLY A 32 -7.15 2.29 35.03
N PRO A 33 -5.95 2.20 35.65
CA PRO A 33 -5.12 3.38 35.85
C PRO A 33 -4.95 4.11 34.52
N LYS A 34 -5.32 5.40 34.48
CA LYS A 34 -5.24 6.21 33.27
C LYS A 34 -3.79 6.18 32.75
N GLY A 35 -3.56 5.57 31.58
CA GLY A 35 -2.32 5.72 30.84
C GLY A 35 -1.56 4.45 30.48
N GLU A 36 -1.90 3.27 31.00
CA GLU A 36 -1.04 2.07 30.80
C GLU A 36 -1.33 1.31 29.50
N LEU A 37 -2.59 1.04 29.13
CA LEU A 37 -2.96 0.30 27.92
C LEU A 37 -4.05 1.02 27.12
N SER A 38 -3.92 1.00 25.78
CA SER A 38 -4.91 1.57 24.84
C SER A 38 -4.86 0.79 23.52
N VAL A 39 -5.94 0.90 22.70
CA VAL A 39 -5.96 0.33 21.34
C VAL A 39 -4.73 0.78 20.56
N LYS A 40 -4.42 2.08 20.57
CA LYS A 40 -3.24 2.62 19.88
C LYS A 40 -1.95 1.93 20.31
N LYS A 41 -1.68 1.79 21.62
CA LYS A 41 -0.46 1.11 22.12
C LYS A 41 -0.40 -0.35 21.70
N ILE A 42 -1.53 -1.05 21.67
CA ILE A 42 -1.61 -2.45 21.23
C ILE A 42 -1.26 -2.55 19.75
N VAL A 43 -1.85 -1.68 18.93
CA VAL A 43 -1.61 -1.61 17.48
C VAL A 43 -0.16 -1.23 17.18
N ASP A 44 0.38 -0.19 17.81
CA ASP A 44 1.77 0.23 17.65
C ASP A 44 2.75 -0.92 17.98
N ALA A 45 2.51 -1.64 19.08
CA ALA A 45 3.34 -2.79 19.46
C ALA A 45 3.22 -3.97 18.46
N ALA A 46 2.04 -4.20 17.93
CA ALA A 46 1.82 -5.22 16.90
C ALA A 46 2.53 -4.87 15.59
N ILE A 47 2.49 -3.60 15.18
CA ILE A 47 3.21 -3.09 14.00
C ILE A 47 4.73 -3.28 14.18
N VAL A 48 5.29 -2.91 15.32
CA VAL A 48 6.73 -3.12 15.61
C VAL A 48 7.13 -4.60 15.52
N ILE A 49 6.28 -5.52 15.99
CA ILE A 49 6.52 -6.96 15.87
C ILE A 49 6.46 -7.40 14.40
N ALA A 50 5.47 -6.91 13.66
CA ALA A 50 5.29 -7.26 12.25
C ALA A 50 6.42 -6.72 11.37
N ASP A 51 6.87 -5.49 11.60
CA ASP A 51 7.98 -4.88 10.87
C ASP A 51 9.30 -5.63 11.07
N ARG A 52 9.54 -6.12 12.29
CA ARG A 52 10.76 -6.82 12.64
C ARG A 52 10.74 -8.29 12.22
N ASP A 53 9.63 -9.00 12.49
CA ASP A 53 9.58 -10.47 12.46
C ASP A 53 8.53 -11.02 11.48
N GLY A 54 7.85 -10.15 10.72
CA GLY A 54 6.80 -10.48 9.77
C GLY A 54 5.42 -10.70 10.40
N LEU A 55 4.38 -10.70 9.56
CA LEU A 55 2.99 -10.81 9.97
C LEU A 55 2.66 -12.12 10.74
N ALA A 56 3.32 -13.22 10.36
CA ALA A 56 3.13 -14.52 11.02
C ALA A 56 3.52 -14.48 12.51
N ALA A 57 4.43 -13.60 12.88
CA ALA A 57 4.90 -13.43 14.25
C ALA A 57 3.90 -12.67 15.14
N VAL A 58 2.91 -12.00 14.57
CA VAL A 58 1.90 -11.25 15.33
C VAL A 58 0.88 -12.20 15.93
N SER A 59 0.79 -12.19 17.26
CA SER A 59 -0.26 -12.89 18.03
C SER A 59 -0.65 -12.06 19.25
N MET A 60 -1.89 -12.23 19.72
CA MET A 60 -2.38 -11.53 20.91
C MET A 60 -1.48 -11.77 22.13
N SER A 61 -0.95 -12.99 22.28
CA SER A 61 -0.03 -13.35 23.36
C SER A 61 1.30 -12.61 23.24
N ARG A 62 1.90 -12.58 22.04
CA ARG A 62 3.19 -11.93 21.83
C ARG A 62 3.11 -10.41 22.00
N VAL A 63 2.03 -9.80 21.51
CA VAL A 63 1.76 -8.36 21.71
C VAL A 63 1.57 -8.05 23.19
N ALA A 64 0.80 -8.87 23.92
CA ALA A 64 0.62 -8.71 25.35
C ALA A 64 1.96 -8.78 26.10
N GLN A 65 2.77 -9.78 25.79
CA GLN A 65 4.09 -9.97 26.38
C GLN A 65 5.01 -8.78 26.13
N SER A 66 5.04 -8.24 24.90
CA SER A 66 5.87 -7.08 24.56
C SER A 66 5.49 -5.81 25.33
N LEU A 67 4.23 -5.70 25.74
CA LEU A 67 3.71 -4.58 26.53
C LEU A 67 3.72 -4.81 28.03
N GLY A 68 4.13 -6.00 28.50
CA GLY A 68 4.12 -6.35 29.94
C GLY A 68 2.73 -6.66 30.49
N PHE A 69 1.77 -7.03 29.65
CA PHE A 69 0.38 -7.33 30.03
C PHE A 69 0.02 -8.81 29.78
N THR A 70 -1.12 -9.22 30.32
CA THR A 70 -1.70 -10.54 30.01
C THR A 70 -2.51 -10.46 28.71
N THR A 71 -2.62 -11.59 28.00
CA THR A 71 -3.44 -11.70 26.79
C THR A 71 -4.91 -11.31 27.06
N MET A 72 -5.43 -11.68 28.24
CA MET A 72 -6.80 -11.31 28.66
C MET A 72 -7.00 -9.80 28.79
N SER A 73 -5.94 -9.06 29.13
CA SER A 73 -6.00 -7.60 29.19
C SER A 73 -6.20 -6.97 27.81
N LEU A 74 -5.57 -7.54 26.78
CA LEU A 74 -5.70 -7.06 25.40
C LEU A 74 -7.11 -7.36 24.84
N TYR A 75 -7.67 -8.53 25.13
CA TYR A 75 -9.01 -8.90 24.66
C TYR A 75 -10.13 -7.98 25.17
N ARG A 76 -9.86 -7.16 26.18
CA ARG A 76 -10.80 -6.09 26.63
C ARG A 76 -10.84 -4.91 25.66
N TYR A 77 -9.83 -4.73 24.81
CA TYR A 77 -9.70 -3.62 23.87
C TYR A 77 -9.92 -4.05 22.42
N ILE A 78 -9.40 -5.23 22.07
CA ILE A 78 -9.44 -5.78 20.69
C ILE A 78 -9.88 -7.24 20.81
N THR A 79 -11.01 -7.57 20.19
CA THR A 79 -11.72 -8.84 20.45
C THR A 79 -11.15 -10.04 19.71
N SER A 80 -10.40 -9.80 18.62
CA SER A 80 -9.81 -10.87 17.80
C SER A 80 -8.47 -10.44 17.19
N LYS A 81 -7.73 -11.41 16.65
CA LYS A 81 -6.54 -11.13 15.84
C LYS A 81 -6.92 -10.44 14.54
N GLU A 82 -8.04 -10.81 13.96
CA GLU A 82 -8.58 -10.22 12.73
C GLU A 82 -8.86 -8.73 12.93
N ASP A 83 -9.48 -8.34 14.05
CA ASP A 83 -9.68 -6.94 14.40
C ASP A 83 -8.35 -6.20 14.58
N LEU A 84 -7.36 -6.84 15.21
CA LEU A 84 -6.02 -6.26 15.35
C LEU A 84 -5.39 -6.00 13.98
N LEU A 85 -5.52 -6.92 13.03
CA LEU A 85 -4.98 -6.75 11.67
C LEU A 85 -5.67 -5.60 10.92
N VAL A 86 -6.99 -5.46 11.08
CA VAL A 86 -7.73 -4.30 10.50
C VAL A 86 -7.20 -2.98 11.07
N LEU A 87 -7.00 -2.90 12.38
CA LEU A 87 -6.46 -1.71 13.02
C LEU A 87 -5.00 -1.43 12.65
N MET A 88 -4.19 -2.44 12.46
CA MET A 88 -2.82 -2.30 11.97
C MET A 88 -2.80 -1.75 10.54
N GLN A 89 -3.67 -2.25 9.66
CA GLN A 89 -3.82 -1.73 8.29
C GLN A 89 -4.25 -0.27 8.29
N ASP A 90 -5.22 0.09 9.11
CA ASP A 90 -5.68 1.47 9.26
C ASP A 90 -4.54 2.39 9.69
N ALA A 91 -3.80 1.99 10.73
CA ALA A 91 -2.72 2.80 11.29
C ALA A 91 -1.55 3.05 10.32
N VAL A 92 -1.21 2.10 9.44
CA VAL A 92 -0.13 2.31 8.45
C VAL A 92 -0.58 3.07 7.21
N CYS A 93 -1.91 3.14 6.98
CA CYS A 93 -2.51 3.99 5.95
C CYS A 93 -2.82 5.41 6.43
N ASP A 94 -2.69 5.69 7.72
CA ASP A 94 -2.78 7.06 8.28
C ASP A 94 -1.48 7.84 7.97
N ILE A 95 -1.26 8.05 6.66
CA ILE A 95 -0.11 8.79 6.14
C ILE A 95 -0.41 10.29 6.08
N PRO A 96 0.60 11.16 6.23
CA PRO A 96 0.41 12.60 6.07
C PRO A 96 -0.03 12.93 4.64
N ILE A 97 -1.25 13.43 4.48
CA ILE A 97 -1.74 13.92 3.18
C ILE A 97 -1.15 15.31 2.93
N PRO A 98 -0.38 15.51 1.84
CA PRO A 98 0.18 16.82 1.53
C PRO A 98 -0.93 17.87 1.31
N PRO A 99 -0.73 19.12 1.78
CA PRO A 99 -1.65 20.20 1.46
C PRO A 99 -1.61 20.51 -0.04
N GLU A 100 -2.65 21.17 -0.54
CA GLU A 100 -2.66 21.70 -1.89
C GLU A 100 -1.58 22.79 -2.03
N VAL A 101 -0.79 22.69 -3.10
CA VAL A 101 0.26 23.66 -3.41
C VAL A 101 -0.08 24.36 -4.71
N ALA A 102 -0.20 25.69 -4.67
CA ALA A 102 -0.50 26.49 -5.84
C ALA A 102 0.56 26.28 -6.95
N GLY A 103 0.10 26.03 -8.17
CA GLY A 103 0.95 25.82 -9.34
C GLY A 103 1.46 24.38 -9.51
N LYS A 104 1.20 23.48 -8.57
CA LYS A 104 1.50 22.06 -8.71
C LYS A 104 0.54 21.42 -9.71
N THR A 105 1.07 20.65 -10.65
CA THR A 105 0.27 19.95 -11.64
C THR A 105 -0.33 18.66 -11.07
N TRP A 106 -1.44 18.21 -11.64
CA TRP A 106 -2.03 16.92 -11.25
C TRP A 106 -1.07 15.73 -11.46
N ARG A 107 -0.17 15.82 -12.46
CA ARG A 107 0.85 14.79 -12.69
C ARG A 107 1.85 14.71 -11.53
N GLU A 108 2.29 15.85 -11.01
CA GLU A 108 3.20 15.91 -9.85
C GLU A 108 2.51 15.39 -8.58
N GLU A 109 1.23 15.76 -8.37
CA GLU A 109 0.45 15.26 -7.24
C GLU A 109 0.22 13.74 -7.34
N MET A 110 -0.01 13.21 -8.56
CA MET A 110 -0.20 11.78 -8.80
C MET A 110 1.08 10.97 -8.54
N ARG A 111 2.25 11.50 -8.94
CA ARG A 111 3.55 10.89 -8.59
C ARG A 111 3.75 10.83 -7.09
N GLU A 112 3.49 11.94 -6.40
CA GLU A 112 3.59 12.00 -4.94
C GLU A 112 2.67 10.97 -4.26
N TYR A 113 1.44 10.86 -4.74
CA TYR A 113 0.50 9.84 -4.28
C TYR A 113 1.04 8.42 -4.45
N VAL A 114 1.51 8.08 -5.66
CA VAL A 114 2.03 6.73 -5.97
C VAL A 114 3.21 6.39 -5.06
N TRP A 115 4.18 7.31 -4.96
CA TRP A 115 5.37 7.07 -4.14
C TRP A 115 5.08 7.03 -2.65
N ALA A 116 4.12 7.82 -2.15
CA ALA A 116 3.68 7.71 -0.77
C ALA A 116 3.03 6.34 -0.48
N CYS A 117 2.23 5.83 -1.41
CA CYS A 117 1.67 4.48 -1.30
C CYS A 117 2.74 3.38 -1.37
N VAL A 118 3.72 3.49 -2.27
CA VAL A 118 4.86 2.55 -2.37
C VAL A 118 5.66 2.53 -1.07
N ASP A 119 5.89 3.68 -0.46
CA ASP A 119 6.67 3.83 0.77
C ASP A 119 6.02 3.11 1.97
N VAL A 120 4.69 3.00 2.00
CA VAL A 120 3.99 2.19 3.02
C VAL A 120 4.43 0.73 2.97
N PHE A 121 4.54 0.13 1.77
CA PHE A 121 4.99 -1.26 1.62
C PHE A 121 6.47 -1.45 1.99
N ARG A 122 7.30 -0.44 1.74
CA ARG A 122 8.72 -0.47 2.12
C ARG A 122 8.90 -0.37 3.63
N LYS A 123 8.16 0.53 4.28
CA LYS A 123 8.21 0.74 5.73
C LYS A 123 7.56 -0.41 6.51
N HIS A 124 6.49 -0.97 5.95
CA HIS A 124 5.68 -2.02 6.57
C HIS A 124 5.54 -3.23 5.63
N PRO A 125 6.62 -4.02 5.44
CA PRO A 125 6.66 -5.10 4.45
C PRO A 125 5.51 -6.12 4.58
N TRP A 126 5.04 -6.36 5.79
CA TRP A 126 3.92 -7.25 6.13
C TRP A 126 2.57 -6.77 5.58
N TYR A 127 2.43 -5.46 5.30
CA TYR A 127 1.18 -4.91 4.76
C TYR A 127 0.80 -5.55 3.42
N GLY A 128 1.80 -5.90 2.61
CA GLY A 128 1.62 -6.61 1.36
C GLY A 128 1.12 -8.06 1.51
N ASP A 129 1.31 -8.67 2.67
CA ASP A 129 0.92 -10.06 2.94
C ASP A 129 -0.55 -10.17 3.39
N ILE A 130 -1.22 -9.05 3.68
CA ILE A 130 -2.63 -9.05 4.03
C ILE A 130 -3.48 -9.14 2.76
N PRO A 131 -4.36 -10.15 2.66
CA PRO A 131 -5.21 -10.30 1.48
C PRO A 131 -6.27 -9.20 1.40
N ILE A 132 -6.56 -8.74 0.18
CA ILE A 132 -7.68 -7.84 -0.08
C ILE A 132 -8.95 -8.68 -0.10
N THR A 133 -9.80 -8.55 0.92
CA THR A 133 -11.04 -9.33 1.07
C THR A 133 -12.30 -8.50 0.83
N SER A 134 -12.18 -7.19 0.84
CA SER A 134 -13.29 -6.24 0.65
C SER A 134 -12.79 -4.87 0.21
N VAL A 135 -13.71 -3.95 -0.06
CA VAL A 135 -13.37 -2.53 -0.21
C VAL A 135 -12.86 -1.97 1.12
N PRO A 136 -11.92 -1.01 1.08
CA PRO A 136 -11.44 -0.34 2.29
C PRO A 136 -12.58 0.38 3.02
N LEU A 137 -12.66 0.17 4.34
CA LEU A 137 -13.73 0.75 5.18
C LEU A 137 -13.17 1.53 6.39
N THR A 138 -11.85 1.57 6.55
CA THR A 138 -11.20 2.24 7.69
C THR A 138 -10.82 3.68 7.36
N PRO A 139 -10.78 4.59 8.35
CA PRO A 139 -10.49 6.01 8.13
C PRO A 139 -9.18 6.27 7.39
N GLY A 140 -8.09 5.61 7.77
CA GLY A 140 -6.78 5.80 7.13
C GLY A 140 -6.80 5.42 5.64
N ASN A 141 -7.41 4.26 5.30
CA ASN A 141 -7.57 3.88 3.91
C ASN A 141 -8.47 4.86 3.13
N LEU A 142 -9.57 5.31 3.73
CA LEU A 142 -10.49 6.23 3.07
C LEU A 142 -9.87 7.62 2.84
N GLN A 143 -9.00 8.09 3.74
CA GLN A 143 -8.23 9.32 3.53
C GLN A 143 -7.30 9.22 2.31
N VAL A 144 -6.66 8.08 2.10
CA VAL A 144 -5.82 7.84 0.91
C VAL A 144 -6.66 7.85 -0.37
N ILE A 145 -7.86 7.24 -0.33
CA ILE A 145 -8.82 7.29 -1.45
C ILE A 145 -9.25 8.74 -1.72
N ASP A 146 -9.63 9.48 -0.68
CA ASP A 146 -10.06 10.87 -0.79
C ASP A 146 -8.95 11.76 -1.35
N TRP A 147 -7.71 11.54 -0.96
CA TRP A 147 -6.56 12.23 -1.56
C TRP A 147 -6.47 12.03 -3.08
N MET A 148 -6.62 10.79 -3.55
CA MET A 148 -6.62 10.52 -5.00
C MET A 148 -7.80 11.19 -5.70
N LEU A 149 -9.00 11.19 -5.09
CA LEU A 149 -10.17 11.88 -5.63
C LEU A 149 -9.97 13.40 -5.66
N ARG A 150 -9.30 13.98 -4.67
CA ARG A 150 -8.89 15.39 -4.67
C ARG A 150 -8.02 15.74 -5.87
N ILE A 151 -7.05 14.91 -6.22
CA ILE A 151 -6.20 15.12 -7.42
C ILE A 151 -7.06 15.16 -8.68
N MET A 152 -8.11 14.35 -8.75
CA MET A 152 -9.01 14.24 -9.91
C MET A 152 -10.25 15.16 -9.83
N ARG A 153 -10.32 16.10 -8.87
CA ARG A 153 -11.54 16.90 -8.63
C ARG A 153 -12.03 17.66 -9.87
N ASP A 154 -11.08 18.24 -10.63
CA ASP A 154 -11.35 19.08 -11.79
C ASP A 154 -11.33 18.30 -13.13
N PHE A 155 -11.17 16.96 -13.08
CA PHE A 155 -11.19 16.14 -14.27
C PHE A 155 -12.61 16.00 -14.82
N PRO A 156 -12.82 16.09 -16.16
CA PRO A 156 -14.14 15.90 -16.79
C PRO A 156 -14.56 14.43 -16.81
N LEU A 157 -14.57 13.82 -15.63
CA LEU A 157 -14.84 12.39 -15.41
C LEU A 157 -16.10 12.23 -14.56
N ASN A 158 -16.89 11.20 -14.86
CA ASN A 158 -17.93 10.74 -13.94
C ASN A 158 -17.32 9.91 -12.78
N ASP A 159 -18.12 9.62 -11.76
CA ASP A 159 -17.66 8.95 -10.55
C ASP A 159 -17.11 7.53 -10.82
N PHE A 160 -17.72 6.77 -11.75
CA PHE A 160 -17.23 5.44 -12.13
C PHE A 160 -15.84 5.51 -12.80
N GLU A 161 -15.62 6.50 -13.64
CA GLU A 161 -14.31 6.73 -14.27
C GLU A 161 -13.26 7.10 -13.25
N LYS A 162 -13.59 7.98 -12.28
CA LYS A 162 -12.68 8.33 -11.16
C LYS A 162 -12.33 7.09 -10.34
N MET A 163 -13.31 6.25 -10.00
CA MET A 163 -13.06 5.01 -9.27
C MET A 163 -12.24 3.99 -10.08
N SER A 164 -12.40 3.96 -11.40
CA SER A 164 -11.59 3.11 -12.28
C SER A 164 -10.13 3.58 -12.34
N PHE A 165 -9.88 4.89 -12.42
CA PHE A 165 -8.52 5.43 -12.33
C PHE A 165 -7.90 5.24 -10.94
N LEU A 166 -8.68 5.38 -9.87
CA LEU A 166 -8.23 5.03 -8.52
C LEU A 166 -7.76 3.57 -8.47
N LEU A 167 -8.54 2.63 -9.00
CA LEU A 167 -8.16 1.22 -9.02
C LEU A 167 -6.90 0.98 -9.86
N LEU A 168 -6.77 1.61 -11.03
CA LEU A 168 -5.59 1.51 -11.90
C LEU A 168 -4.34 1.96 -11.15
N VAL A 169 -4.35 3.18 -10.61
CA VAL A 169 -3.18 3.80 -9.97
C VAL A 169 -2.82 3.09 -8.66
N SER A 170 -3.81 2.72 -7.84
CA SER A 170 -3.56 1.98 -6.60
C SER A 170 -3.04 0.56 -6.86
N SER A 171 -3.51 -0.11 -7.93
CA SER A 171 -2.97 -1.41 -8.34
C SER A 171 -1.51 -1.30 -8.77
N TYR A 172 -1.17 -0.25 -9.53
CA TYR A 172 0.22 0.03 -9.91
C TYR A 172 1.09 0.31 -8.68
N SER A 173 0.65 1.20 -7.78
CA SER A 173 1.36 1.51 -6.54
C SER A 173 1.61 0.25 -5.70
N ARG A 174 0.60 -0.63 -5.59
CA ARG A 174 0.74 -1.90 -4.88
C ARG A 174 1.77 -2.82 -5.55
N ALA A 175 1.72 -2.96 -6.87
CA ALA A 175 2.69 -3.80 -7.60
C ALA A 175 4.13 -3.30 -7.39
N CYS A 176 4.36 -2.00 -7.57
CA CYS A 176 5.64 -1.35 -7.31
C CYS A 176 6.09 -1.52 -5.86
N GLY A 177 5.18 -1.32 -4.91
CA GLY A 177 5.45 -1.48 -3.48
C GLY A 177 5.87 -2.90 -3.12
N LEU A 178 5.22 -3.92 -3.69
CA LEU A 178 5.59 -5.32 -3.47
C LEU A 178 6.97 -5.65 -4.06
N ILE A 179 7.27 -5.15 -5.25
CA ILE A 179 8.60 -5.33 -5.89
C ILE A 179 9.66 -4.65 -5.03
N ALA A 180 9.49 -3.39 -4.66
CA ALA A 180 10.42 -2.64 -3.84
C ALA A 180 10.66 -3.33 -2.48
N ARG A 181 9.60 -3.81 -1.81
CA ARG A 181 9.68 -4.60 -0.57
C ARG A 181 10.53 -5.86 -0.74
N ASP A 182 10.29 -6.63 -1.80
CA ASP A 182 10.98 -7.90 -2.02
C ASP A 182 12.46 -7.67 -2.36
N MET A 183 12.78 -6.62 -3.11
CA MET A 183 14.16 -6.19 -3.36
C MET A 183 14.85 -5.73 -2.07
N ASP A 184 14.23 -4.85 -1.28
CA ASP A 184 14.78 -4.39 -0.01
C ASP A 184 15.00 -5.55 0.98
N ARG A 185 14.11 -6.56 0.98
CA ARG A 185 14.28 -7.78 1.77
C ARG A 185 15.51 -8.58 1.33
N ALA A 186 15.62 -8.85 0.04
CA ALA A 186 16.73 -9.65 -0.48
C ALA A 186 18.09 -8.96 -0.25
N ILE A 187 18.15 -7.63 -0.38
CA ILE A 187 19.37 -6.86 -0.04
C ILE A 187 19.71 -7.00 1.44
N ARG A 188 18.73 -6.92 2.35
CA ARG A 188 18.95 -7.13 3.79
C ARG A 188 19.42 -8.55 4.12
N GLU A 189 19.01 -9.54 3.35
CA GLU A 189 19.42 -10.95 3.47
C GLU A 189 20.77 -11.23 2.80
N GLY A 190 21.43 -10.20 2.24
CA GLY A 190 22.79 -10.28 1.68
C GLY A 190 22.85 -10.48 0.17
N ALA A 191 21.72 -10.36 -0.56
CA ALA A 191 21.77 -10.35 -2.01
C ALA A 191 22.49 -9.09 -2.52
N SER A 192 23.35 -9.28 -3.52
CA SER A 192 23.96 -8.14 -4.20
C SER A 192 23.02 -7.54 -5.25
N PRO A 193 23.17 -6.27 -5.63
CA PRO A 193 22.41 -5.66 -6.72
C PRO A 193 22.49 -6.46 -8.03
N GLU A 194 23.64 -7.07 -8.32
CA GLU A 194 23.85 -7.90 -9.52
C GLU A 194 22.95 -9.15 -9.53
N THR A 195 22.47 -9.60 -8.37
CA THR A 195 21.51 -10.72 -8.27
C THR A 195 20.18 -10.37 -8.94
N PHE A 196 19.76 -9.10 -8.88
CA PHE A 196 18.50 -8.64 -9.50
C PHE A 196 18.65 -8.32 -10.97
N SER A 197 19.83 -7.84 -11.40
CA SER A 197 20.10 -7.50 -12.79
C SER A 197 20.25 -8.73 -13.68
N GLY A 198 20.51 -9.90 -13.10
CA GLY A 198 20.78 -11.12 -13.86
C GLY A 198 22.17 -11.21 -14.49
N VAL A 199 23.05 -10.23 -14.27
CA VAL A 199 24.43 -10.22 -14.79
C VAL A 199 25.18 -11.50 -14.46
N GLY A 200 25.05 -12.01 -13.23
CA GLY A 200 25.69 -13.25 -12.80
C GLY A 200 25.26 -14.50 -13.59
N TYR A 201 24.12 -14.48 -14.24
CA TYR A 201 23.56 -15.58 -15.02
C TYR A 201 23.61 -15.34 -16.53
N SER A 202 24.09 -14.20 -16.99
CA SER A 202 24.09 -13.77 -18.38
C SER A 202 24.72 -14.81 -19.32
N SER A 203 25.92 -15.28 -19.01
CA SER A 203 26.64 -16.28 -19.84
C SER A 203 25.85 -17.59 -19.97
N ALA A 204 25.21 -18.04 -18.90
CA ALA A 204 24.40 -19.26 -18.93
C ALA A 204 23.10 -19.03 -19.73
N LEU A 205 22.42 -17.90 -19.53
CA LEU A 205 21.20 -17.54 -20.26
C LEU A 205 21.46 -17.43 -21.76
N LYS A 206 22.55 -16.80 -22.19
CA LYS A 206 22.96 -16.69 -23.60
C LYS A 206 23.21 -18.06 -24.25
N GLN A 207 23.59 -19.07 -23.48
CA GLN A 207 23.75 -20.44 -23.97
C GLN A 207 22.44 -21.24 -23.99
N LEU A 208 21.55 -21.01 -23.02
CA LEU A 208 20.28 -21.73 -22.84
C LEU A 208 19.17 -21.21 -23.75
N VAL A 209 19.09 -19.89 -23.93
CA VAL A 209 18.05 -19.23 -24.72
C VAL A 209 18.40 -19.31 -26.19
N LYS A 210 17.70 -20.19 -26.92
CA LYS A 210 17.91 -20.40 -28.36
C LYS A 210 16.86 -19.67 -29.18
N PRO A 211 17.22 -19.13 -30.38
CA PRO A 211 16.30 -18.31 -31.19
C PRO A 211 15.10 -19.10 -31.75
N ASP A 212 15.24 -20.43 -31.96
CA ASP A 212 14.15 -21.30 -32.40
C ASP A 212 13.03 -21.44 -31.36
N ARG A 213 13.38 -21.42 -30.07
CA ARG A 213 12.44 -21.52 -28.97
C ARG A 213 12.04 -20.15 -28.42
N PHE A 214 12.90 -19.16 -28.45
CA PHE A 214 12.72 -17.82 -27.87
C PHE A 214 13.06 -16.72 -28.90
N PRO A 215 12.34 -16.64 -30.03
CA PRO A 215 12.72 -15.76 -31.15
C PRO A 215 12.71 -14.27 -30.80
N TYR A 216 11.89 -13.85 -29.83
CA TYR A 216 11.76 -12.44 -29.42
C TYR A 216 12.64 -12.08 -28.21
N LEU A 217 12.87 -13.02 -27.30
CA LEU A 217 13.73 -12.81 -26.12
C LEU A 217 15.21 -12.88 -26.48
N HIS A 218 15.58 -13.80 -27.38
CA HIS A 218 16.99 -14.05 -27.75
C HIS A 218 17.73 -12.76 -28.18
N PRO A 219 17.22 -11.91 -29.09
CA PRO A 219 17.94 -10.69 -29.47
C PRO A 219 18.07 -9.69 -28.31
N ILE A 220 17.06 -9.57 -27.41
CA ILE A 220 17.11 -8.68 -26.24
C ILE A 220 18.16 -9.17 -25.23
N LEU A 221 18.22 -10.50 -25.02
CA LEU A 221 19.25 -11.11 -24.17
C LEU A 221 20.65 -10.90 -24.73
N MET A 222 20.82 -11.07 -26.05
CA MET A 222 22.13 -10.91 -26.72
C MET A 222 22.60 -9.45 -26.73
N SER A 223 21.68 -8.46 -26.70
CA SER A 223 22.03 -7.06 -26.54
C SER A 223 22.49 -6.68 -25.13
N GLY A 224 22.26 -7.55 -24.13
CA GLY A 224 22.54 -7.26 -22.73
C GLY A 224 21.44 -6.51 -21.99
N ALA A 225 20.36 -6.09 -22.67
CA ALA A 225 19.27 -5.33 -22.04
C ALA A 225 18.49 -6.16 -21.01
N TYR A 226 18.32 -7.48 -21.24
CA TYR A 226 17.60 -8.34 -20.31
C TYR A 226 18.37 -8.60 -19.00
N THR A 227 19.68 -8.62 -19.05
CA THR A 227 20.57 -8.92 -17.92
C THR A 227 21.25 -7.67 -17.36
N ASP A 228 20.82 -6.51 -17.78
CA ASP A 228 21.35 -5.21 -17.33
C ASP A 228 22.87 -5.05 -17.56
N GLU A 229 23.39 -5.69 -18.64
CA GLU A 229 24.79 -5.55 -19.06
C GLU A 229 24.98 -4.31 -19.95
N ALA A 230 23.89 -3.79 -20.53
CA ALA A 230 23.87 -2.58 -21.33
C ALA A 230 23.35 -1.41 -20.51
N ASP A 231 23.79 -0.19 -20.85
CA ASP A 231 23.28 1.04 -20.24
C ASP A 231 21.77 1.15 -20.48
N ASN A 232 21.00 1.34 -19.39
CA ASN A 232 19.56 1.56 -19.47
C ASN A 232 19.26 3.05 -19.74
N PRO A 233 18.84 3.44 -20.97
CA PRO A 233 18.54 4.83 -21.29
C PRO A 233 17.21 5.31 -20.70
N ILE A 234 16.39 4.39 -20.18
CA ILE A 234 15.05 4.69 -19.62
C ILE A 234 15.17 5.14 -18.16
N GLY A 235 16.21 4.71 -17.45
CA GLY A 235 16.41 4.97 -16.04
C GLY A 235 15.61 4.01 -15.16
N ASP A 236 14.81 4.53 -14.24
CA ASP A 236 14.00 3.71 -13.34
C ASP A 236 12.74 3.16 -14.02
N ASP A 237 12.59 1.84 -14.05
CA ASP A 237 11.46 1.17 -14.72
C ASP A 237 10.10 1.47 -14.08
N LEU A 238 10.08 1.72 -12.76
CA LEU A 238 8.84 2.06 -12.07
C LEU A 238 8.41 3.49 -12.42
N ASP A 239 9.35 4.43 -12.49
CA ASP A 239 9.05 5.78 -12.96
C ASP A 239 8.61 5.79 -14.43
N PHE A 240 9.28 5.03 -15.28
CA PHE A 240 8.87 4.88 -16.68
C PHE A 240 7.45 4.35 -16.82
N GLY A 241 7.10 3.31 -16.06
CA GLY A 241 5.77 2.73 -16.07
C GLY A 241 4.70 3.73 -15.59
N LEU A 242 5.00 4.47 -14.51
CA LEU A 242 4.11 5.51 -14.01
C LEU A 242 3.87 6.60 -15.06
N GLU A 243 4.92 7.09 -15.74
CA GLU A 243 4.76 8.10 -16.78
C GLU A 243 3.85 7.61 -17.92
N ARG A 244 3.95 6.35 -18.33
CA ARG A 244 3.05 5.80 -19.37
C ARG A 244 1.60 5.71 -18.90
N ILE A 245 1.35 5.44 -17.63
CA ILE A 245 0.02 5.50 -17.04
C ILE A 245 -0.50 6.96 -17.07
N LEU A 246 0.32 7.93 -16.65
CA LEU A 246 -0.06 9.34 -16.65
C LEU A 246 -0.31 9.88 -18.05
N ASP A 247 0.48 9.48 -19.05
CA ASP A 247 0.26 9.82 -20.46
C ASP A 247 -1.09 9.25 -20.96
N GLY A 248 -1.41 8.00 -20.56
CA GLY A 248 -2.69 7.39 -20.90
C GLY A 248 -3.88 8.11 -20.27
N ILE A 249 -3.76 8.54 -19.02
CA ILE A 249 -4.77 9.35 -18.32
C ILE A 249 -4.93 10.69 -19.05
N GLU A 250 -3.85 11.39 -19.34
CA GLU A 250 -3.88 12.68 -20.03
C GLU A 250 -4.54 12.57 -21.40
N HIS A 251 -4.18 11.56 -22.18
CA HIS A 251 -4.80 11.30 -23.47
C HIS A 251 -6.31 11.07 -23.34
N TYR A 252 -6.75 10.28 -22.35
CA TYR A 252 -8.17 10.05 -22.10
C TYR A 252 -8.91 11.34 -21.74
N LEU A 253 -8.33 12.18 -20.90
CA LEU A 253 -8.89 13.48 -20.54
C LEU A 253 -9.03 14.41 -21.75
N GLN A 254 -8.02 14.45 -22.65
CA GLN A 254 -8.06 15.24 -23.89
C GLN A 254 -9.20 14.79 -24.81
N GLN A 255 -9.43 13.48 -24.95
CA GLN A 255 -10.55 12.94 -25.73
C GLN A 255 -11.91 13.36 -25.15
N LYS A 256 -12.06 13.35 -23.82
CA LYS A 256 -13.29 13.79 -23.14
C LYS A 256 -13.60 15.27 -23.41
N ILE A 257 -12.58 16.13 -23.36
CA ILE A 257 -12.73 17.57 -23.63
C ILE A 257 -13.11 17.80 -25.10
N SER A 258 -12.45 17.06 -26.03
CA SER A 258 -12.69 17.21 -27.47
C SER A 258 -14.03 16.61 -27.92
N GLY A 259 -14.57 15.62 -27.23
CA GLY A 259 -15.84 14.96 -27.56
C GLY A 259 -17.08 15.62 -26.95
N GLN A 260 -16.91 16.67 -26.13
CA GLN A 260 -18.02 17.48 -25.56
C GLN A 260 -18.34 18.75 -26.37
N GLY A 261 -17.64 19.01 -27.46
CA GLY A 261 -17.91 20.05 -28.45
C GLY A 261 -18.61 19.44 -29.67
#